data_abb494261a81eb9c0e0c1c6e080e6da8
#
_entry.id   abb494261a81eb9c0e0c1c6e080e6da8
#
_cell.length_a   1.000
_cell.length_b   1.000
_cell.length_c   1.000
_cell.angle_alpha   90.00
_cell.angle_beta   90.00
_cell.angle_gamma   90.00
#
_symmetry.space_group_name_H-M   'P 1'
#
loop_
_entity.id
_entity.type
_entity.pdbx_description
1 polymer ?
#
loop_
_entity_poly.entity_id
_entity_poly.type
_entity_poly.pdbx_seq_one_letter_code
_entity_poly.pdbx_strand_id
1 'polypeptide(L)'
;EEKRAAAKAHGADLVLPASNFREQVKEFSGGRGADVVYDPVGGDVFDESLRCVAAEGRILIIGFASGRVQQIPANILLVKDVAVLGLNYGNYIGWGLTDERRAYAPRVQAMMVQLFDWTLAGKLKPTVSHCFGLSRFAEAMEVVVARDSVGKVVLKIDE
;
A
#
# COMPACT_ATOMS: atom_id res chain seq x y z
N GLU A 1 13.95 -5.86 10.15
CA GLU A 1 13.43 -6.31 11.47
C GLU A 1 12.37 -5.33 11.99
N GLU A 2 12.74 -4.05 12.15
CA GLU A 2 11.88 -3.01 12.74
C GLU A 2 10.53 -2.83 12.01
N LYS A 3 10.53 -2.76 10.67
CA LYS A 3 9.28 -2.64 9.88
C LYS A 3 8.36 -3.84 10.05
N ARG A 4 8.90 -5.03 10.21
CA ARG A 4 8.11 -6.24 10.49
C ARG A 4 7.52 -6.21 11.89
N ALA A 5 8.30 -5.79 12.87
CA ALA A 5 7.81 -5.59 14.23
C ALA A 5 6.68 -4.56 14.28
N ALA A 6 6.83 -3.43 13.57
CA ALA A 6 5.78 -2.42 13.44
C ALA A 6 4.50 -2.98 12.80
N ALA A 7 4.62 -3.73 11.70
CA ALA A 7 3.46 -4.36 11.05
C ALA A 7 2.72 -5.31 12.01
N LYS A 8 3.45 -6.11 12.79
CA LYS A 8 2.86 -6.98 13.82
C LYS A 8 2.16 -6.19 14.92
N ALA A 9 2.78 -5.11 15.39
CA ALA A 9 2.19 -4.22 16.41
C ALA A 9 0.92 -3.51 15.91
N HIS A 10 0.80 -3.28 14.60
CA HIS A 10 -0.39 -2.74 13.96
C HIS A 10 -1.47 -3.78 13.64
N GLY A 11 -1.30 -5.03 14.07
CA GLY A 11 -2.33 -6.05 14.00
C GLY A 11 -2.22 -7.01 12.80
N ALA A 12 -1.07 -7.08 12.14
CA ALA A 12 -0.86 -8.11 11.13
C ALA A 12 -0.79 -9.50 11.79
N ASP A 13 -1.59 -10.44 11.32
CA ASP A 13 -1.61 -11.83 11.81
C ASP A 13 -0.32 -12.56 11.44
N LEU A 14 0.18 -12.34 10.23
CA LEU A 14 1.43 -12.88 9.72
C LEU A 14 2.25 -11.78 9.05
N VAL A 15 3.55 -11.75 9.32
CA VAL A 15 4.50 -10.82 8.70
C VAL A 15 5.62 -11.58 8.03
N LEU A 16 5.77 -11.38 6.73
CA LEU A 16 6.69 -12.11 5.88
C LEU A 16 7.77 -11.19 5.26
N PRO A 17 8.91 -11.73 4.82
CA PRO A 17 9.82 -10.99 3.96
C PRO A 17 9.14 -10.63 2.63
N ALA A 18 9.65 -9.60 1.94
CA ALA A 18 9.10 -9.15 0.67
C ALA A 18 9.44 -10.06 -0.53
N SER A 19 10.10 -11.17 -0.30
CA SER A 19 10.49 -12.16 -1.31
C SER A 19 10.25 -13.57 -0.79
N ASN A 20 9.95 -14.51 -1.71
CA ASN A 20 9.71 -15.94 -1.39
C ASN A 20 8.60 -16.17 -0.34
N PHE A 21 7.56 -15.34 -0.37
CA PHE A 21 6.47 -15.40 0.62
C PHE A 21 5.29 -16.29 0.19
N ARG A 22 5.21 -16.69 -1.07
CA ARG A 22 4.03 -17.37 -1.64
C ARG A 22 3.64 -18.64 -0.92
N GLU A 23 4.60 -19.49 -0.58
CA GLU A 23 4.30 -20.78 0.08
C GLU A 23 3.83 -20.53 1.52
N GLN A 24 4.41 -19.55 2.21
CA GLN A 24 4.01 -19.16 3.57
C GLN A 24 2.60 -18.55 3.60
N VAL A 25 2.23 -17.76 2.57
CA VAL A 25 0.85 -17.26 2.42
C VAL A 25 -0.13 -18.41 2.22
N LYS A 26 0.21 -19.39 1.38
CA LYS A 26 -0.64 -20.56 1.16
C LYS A 26 -0.76 -21.40 2.43
N GLU A 27 0.32 -21.69 3.09
CA GLU A 27 0.31 -22.44 4.35
C GLU A 27 -0.58 -21.74 5.39
N PHE A 28 -0.40 -20.45 5.60
CA PHE A 28 -1.19 -19.66 6.54
C PHE A 28 -2.69 -19.67 6.21
N SER A 29 -3.05 -19.71 4.92
CA SER A 29 -4.43 -19.73 4.45
C SER A 29 -5.03 -21.13 4.28
N GLY A 30 -4.36 -22.18 4.77
CA GLY A 30 -4.80 -23.56 4.59
C GLY A 30 -4.75 -24.04 3.13
N GLY A 31 -3.81 -23.56 2.35
CA GLY A 31 -3.63 -23.90 0.93
C GLY A 31 -4.39 -23.02 -0.06
N ARG A 32 -5.32 -22.18 0.42
CA ARG A 32 -6.24 -21.40 -0.44
C ARG A 32 -5.56 -20.20 -1.10
N GLY A 33 -4.69 -19.49 -0.41
CA GLY A 33 -4.08 -18.26 -0.84
C GLY A 33 -4.80 -17.01 -0.32
N ALA A 34 -4.39 -15.82 -0.77
CA ALA A 34 -4.94 -14.53 -0.36
C ALA A 34 -6.17 -14.15 -1.21
N ASP A 35 -7.28 -13.79 -0.59
CA ASP A 35 -8.49 -13.36 -1.31
C ASP A 35 -8.31 -11.98 -1.93
N VAL A 36 -7.59 -11.09 -1.25
CA VAL A 36 -7.31 -9.72 -1.69
C VAL A 36 -5.84 -9.39 -1.46
N VAL A 37 -5.19 -8.90 -2.51
CA VAL A 37 -3.82 -8.37 -2.43
C VAL A 37 -3.88 -6.87 -2.69
N TYR A 38 -3.30 -6.08 -1.79
CA TYR A 38 -3.08 -4.65 -1.95
C TYR A 38 -1.61 -4.41 -2.26
N ASP A 39 -1.27 -4.09 -3.51
CA ASP A 39 0.10 -4.05 -4.00
C ASP A 39 0.55 -2.62 -4.38
N PRO A 40 1.28 -1.92 -3.50
CA PRO A 40 1.93 -0.65 -3.82
C PRO A 40 3.35 -0.82 -4.40
N VAL A 41 3.85 -2.06 -4.52
CA VAL A 41 5.25 -2.36 -4.82
C VAL A 41 5.46 -2.74 -6.28
N GLY A 42 4.63 -3.63 -6.80
CA GLY A 42 4.76 -4.14 -8.16
C GLY A 42 5.99 -5.06 -8.35
N GLY A 43 6.36 -5.28 -9.59
CA GLY A 43 7.54 -6.08 -9.94
C GLY A 43 7.49 -7.50 -9.41
N ASP A 44 8.58 -7.96 -8.78
CA ASP A 44 8.69 -9.33 -8.26
C ASP A 44 7.68 -9.63 -7.15
N VAL A 45 7.27 -8.62 -6.39
CA VAL A 45 6.23 -8.75 -5.36
C VAL A 45 4.88 -9.07 -6.01
N PHE A 46 4.55 -8.43 -7.12
CA PHE A 46 3.35 -8.76 -7.89
C PHE A 46 3.42 -10.18 -8.44
N ASP A 47 4.57 -10.59 -9.00
CA ASP A 47 4.75 -11.91 -9.58
C ASP A 47 4.58 -13.03 -8.53
N GLU A 48 5.08 -12.82 -7.31
CA GLU A 48 4.87 -13.72 -6.16
C GLU A 48 3.38 -13.71 -5.73
N SER A 49 2.78 -12.53 -5.64
CA SER A 49 1.37 -12.34 -5.24
C SER A 49 0.41 -13.05 -6.19
N LEU A 50 0.65 -12.94 -7.51
CA LEU A 50 -0.17 -13.63 -8.52
C LEU A 50 -0.14 -15.16 -8.37
N ARG A 51 0.95 -15.70 -7.81
CA ARG A 51 1.11 -17.15 -7.58
C ARG A 51 0.43 -17.62 -6.29
N CYS A 52 0.21 -16.74 -5.32
CA CYS A 52 -0.44 -17.07 -4.05
C CYS A 52 -1.79 -16.37 -3.82
N VAL A 53 -2.31 -15.59 -4.77
CA VAL A 53 -3.70 -15.15 -4.72
C VAL A 53 -4.63 -16.36 -4.88
N ALA A 54 -5.73 -16.36 -4.13
CA ALA A 54 -6.74 -17.42 -4.20
C ALA A 54 -7.48 -17.44 -5.56
N ALA A 55 -8.12 -18.53 -5.88
CA ALA A 55 -9.10 -18.55 -6.97
C ALA A 55 -10.22 -17.52 -6.67
N GLU A 56 -10.72 -16.85 -7.70
CA GLU A 56 -11.71 -15.75 -7.59
C GLU A 56 -11.19 -14.55 -6.75
N GLY A 57 -9.90 -14.53 -6.40
CA GLY A 57 -9.27 -13.46 -5.67
C GLY A 57 -9.03 -12.21 -6.53
N ARG A 58 -8.55 -11.15 -5.89
CA ARG A 58 -8.27 -9.90 -6.59
C ARG A 58 -6.97 -9.25 -6.14
N ILE A 59 -6.25 -8.68 -7.11
CA ILE A 59 -5.02 -7.92 -6.85
C ILE A 59 -5.28 -6.45 -7.19
N LEU A 60 -5.07 -5.57 -6.22
CA LEU A 60 -5.21 -4.13 -6.38
C LEU A 60 -3.83 -3.52 -6.64
N ILE A 61 -3.60 -3.03 -7.86
CA ILE A 61 -2.38 -2.29 -8.22
C ILE A 61 -2.53 -0.85 -7.72
N ILE A 62 -1.70 -0.49 -6.73
CA ILE A 62 -1.71 0.82 -6.09
C ILE A 62 -0.50 1.66 -6.51
N GLY A 63 0.61 1.00 -6.86
CA GLY A 63 1.85 1.68 -7.24
C GLY A 63 2.94 0.73 -7.70
N PHE A 64 4.11 1.30 -7.98
CA PHE A 64 5.28 0.62 -8.51
C PHE A 64 6.54 1.01 -7.75
N ALA A 65 6.51 0.91 -6.40
CA ALA A 65 7.64 1.32 -5.55
C ALA A 65 8.92 0.50 -5.78
N SER A 66 8.83 -0.65 -6.46
CA SER A 66 9.99 -1.41 -6.93
C SER A 66 10.74 -0.74 -8.10
N GLY A 67 10.10 0.23 -8.79
CA GLY A 67 10.58 0.82 -10.04
C GLY A 67 10.31 -0.04 -11.29
N ARG A 68 9.73 -1.24 -11.15
CA ARG A 68 9.40 -2.14 -12.26
C ARG A 68 7.89 -2.29 -12.41
N VAL A 69 7.40 -1.99 -13.61
CA VAL A 69 6.03 -2.29 -14.00
C VAL A 69 5.96 -3.77 -14.41
N GLN A 70 5.08 -4.53 -13.77
CA GLN A 70 4.89 -5.95 -14.05
C GLN A 70 4.11 -6.18 -15.34
N GLN A 71 4.33 -7.31 -15.97
CA GLN A 71 3.46 -7.85 -17.02
C GLN A 71 2.44 -8.80 -16.41
N ILE A 72 1.21 -8.72 -16.87
CA ILE A 72 0.13 -9.53 -16.33
C ILE A 72 -0.17 -10.66 -17.32
N PRO A 73 0.17 -11.93 -16.99
CA PRO A 73 -0.07 -13.05 -17.86
C PRO A 73 -1.56 -13.42 -17.85
N ALA A 74 -2.28 -13.07 -18.91
CA ALA A 74 -3.72 -13.27 -19.02
C ALA A 74 -4.16 -14.73 -18.88
N ASN A 75 -3.33 -15.68 -19.29
CA ASN A 75 -3.60 -17.10 -19.10
C ASN A 75 -3.69 -17.51 -17.62
N ILE A 76 -2.90 -16.90 -16.74
CA ILE A 76 -3.00 -17.17 -15.29
C ILE A 76 -4.29 -16.59 -14.73
N LEU A 77 -4.68 -15.38 -15.18
CA LEU A 77 -5.96 -14.78 -14.76
C LEU A 77 -7.12 -15.67 -15.12
N LEU A 78 -7.14 -16.18 -16.37
CA LEU A 78 -8.20 -17.08 -16.85
C LEU A 78 -8.27 -18.38 -16.05
N VAL A 79 -7.13 -19.04 -15.80
CA VAL A 79 -7.10 -20.35 -15.12
C VAL A 79 -7.47 -20.24 -13.64
N LYS A 80 -7.21 -19.12 -13.01
CA LYS A 80 -7.47 -18.90 -11.57
C LYS A 80 -8.71 -18.07 -11.30
N ASP A 81 -9.40 -17.56 -12.31
CA ASP A 81 -10.53 -16.61 -12.19
C ASP A 81 -10.17 -15.36 -11.37
N VAL A 82 -8.94 -14.85 -11.50
CA VAL A 82 -8.41 -13.73 -10.71
C VAL A 82 -8.68 -12.41 -11.41
N ALA A 83 -9.15 -11.40 -10.64
CA ALA A 83 -9.25 -10.04 -11.10
C ALA A 83 -8.00 -9.21 -10.72
N VAL A 84 -7.48 -8.44 -11.69
CA VAL A 84 -6.46 -7.42 -11.43
C VAL A 84 -7.06 -6.05 -11.69
N LEU A 85 -7.03 -5.18 -10.69
CA LEU A 85 -7.69 -3.87 -10.67
C LEU A 85 -6.66 -2.79 -10.42
N GLY A 86 -6.66 -1.73 -11.23
CA GLY A 86 -5.87 -0.53 -10.99
C GLY A 86 -6.64 0.50 -10.18
N LEU A 87 -5.98 1.16 -9.23
CA LEU A 87 -6.52 2.31 -8.51
C LEU A 87 -5.51 3.46 -8.56
N ASN A 88 -5.85 4.50 -9.31
CA ASN A 88 -5.12 5.76 -9.28
C ASN A 88 -5.92 6.81 -8.50
N TYR A 89 -5.58 7.00 -7.22
CA TYR A 89 -6.22 8.02 -6.39
C TYR A 89 -6.02 9.45 -6.94
N GLY A 90 -4.93 9.67 -7.68
CA GLY A 90 -4.65 10.94 -8.36
C GLY A 90 -5.79 11.43 -9.25
N ASN A 91 -6.55 10.52 -9.88
CA ASN A 91 -7.70 10.86 -10.71
C ASN A 91 -8.78 11.63 -9.93
N TYR A 92 -8.96 11.32 -8.64
CA TYR A 92 -9.99 11.95 -7.80
C TYR A 92 -9.57 13.33 -7.27
N ILE A 93 -8.28 13.65 -7.30
CA ILE A 93 -7.71 14.89 -6.77
C ILE A 93 -7.07 15.79 -7.85
N GLY A 94 -7.34 15.48 -9.13
CA GLY A 94 -6.94 16.30 -10.27
C GLY A 94 -5.59 15.97 -10.89
N TRP A 95 -5.02 14.80 -10.59
CA TRP A 95 -3.77 14.33 -11.20
C TRP A 95 -4.01 13.23 -12.24
N GLY A 96 -5.21 13.18 -12.79
CA GLY A 96 -5.59 12.31 -13.89
C GLY A 96 -5.32 12.94 -15.26
N LEU A 97 -5.75 12.25 -16.31
CA LEU A 97 -5.69 12.75 -17.68
C LEU A 97 -6.61 13.97 -17.91
N THR A 98 -7.68 14.06 -17.12
CA THR A 98 -8.64 15.16 -17.08
C THR A 98 -8.80 15.65 -15.64
N ASP A 99 -9.05 16.95 -15.45
CA ASP A 99 -9.30 17.50 -14.12
C ASP A 99 -10.74 17.30 -13.70
N GLU A 100 -11.02 16.22 -13.02
CA GLU A 100 -12.35 15.86 -12.50
C GLU A 100 -12.54 16.15 -11.01
N ARG A 101 -11.65 16.95 -10.39
CA ARG A 101 -11.70 17.25 -8.94
C ARG A 101 -13.08 17.70 -8.46
N ARG A 102 -13.76 18.53 -9.24
CA ARG A 102 -15.09 19.03 -8.87
C ARG A 102 -16.14 17.92 -8.81
N ALA A 103 -16.10 16.99 -9.77
CA ALA A 103 -17.02 15.86 -9.81
C ALA A 103 -16.80 14.91 -8.61
N TYR A 104 -15.56 14.69 -8.23
CA TYR A 104 -15.20 13.79 -7.12
C TYR A 104 -15.11 14.46 -5.75
N ALA A 105 -15.16 15.79 -5.66
CA ALA A 105 -15.01 16.52 -4.38
C ALA A 105 -15.93 16.00 -3.27
N PRO A 106 -17.25 15.77 -3.47
CA PRO A 106 -18.11 15.25 -2.41
C PRO A 106 -17.68 13.89 -1.88
N ARG A 107 -17.22 12.99 -2.77
CA ARG A 107 -16.72 11.66 -2.40
C ARG A 107 -15.43 11.75 -1.61
N VAL A 108 -14.49 12.59 -2.05
CA VAL A 108 -13.19 12.79 -1.38
C VAL A 108 -13.41 13.42 -0.01
N GLN A 109 -14.28 14.42 0.11
CA GLN A 109 -14.63 15.06 1.39
C GLN A 109 -15.25 14.05 2.36
N ALA A 110 -16.23 13.28 1.93
CA ALA A 110 -16.85 12.26 2.78
C ALA A 110 -15.83 11.22 3.28
N MET A 111 -14.93 10.79 2.41
CA MET A 111 -13.85 9.88 2.80
C MET A 111 -12.90 10.53 3.83
N MET A 112 -12.52 11.80 3.64
CA MET A 112 -11.64 12.51 4.58
C MET A 112 -12.30 12.69 5.94
N VAL A 113 -13.58 13.05 5.99
CA VAL A 113 -14.34 13.13 7.24
C VAL A 113 -14.31 11.78 7.96
N GLN A 114 -14.57 10.69 7.24
CA GLN A 114 -14.54 9.35 7.83
C GLN A 114 -13.15 8.98 8.39
N LEU A 115 -12.07 9.35 7.70
CA LEU A 115 -10.70 9.11 8.17
C LEU A 115 -10.39 9.91 9.45
N PHE A 116 -10.85 11.17 9.52
CA PHE A 116 -10.70 11.99 10.73
C PHE A 116 -11.51 11.42 11.90
N ASP A 117 -12.76 11.00 11.66
CA ASP A 117 -13.59 10.36 12.69
C ASP A 117 -12.93 9.09 13.25
N TRP A 118 -12.37 8.25 12.38
CA TRP A 118 -11.63 7.06 12.81
C TRP A 118 -10.35 7.40 13.59
N THR A 119 -9.67 8.48 13.22
CA THR A 119 -8.49 8.93 13.94
C THR A 119 -8.86 9.46 15.32
N LEU A 120 -9.91 10.28 15.43
CA LEU A 120 -10.42 10.80 16.69
C LEU A 120 -10.93 9.68 17.62
N ALA A 121 -11.56 8.67 17.04
CA ALA A 121 -12.02 7.48 17.77
C ALA A 121 -10.88 6.51 18.14
N GLY A 122 -9.62 6.79 17.76
CA GLY A 122 -8.46 5.93 18.02
C GLY A 122 -8.43 4.65 17.19
N LYS A 123 -9.32 4.51 16.21
CA LYS A 123 -9.35 3.35 15.29
C LYS A 123 -8.25 3.41 14.24
N LEU A 124 -7.85 4.60 13.84
CA LEU A 124 -6.76 4.87 12.92
C LEU A 124 -5.65 5.61 13.65
N LYS A 125 -4.45 5.05 13.65
CA LYS A 125 -3.29 5.59 14.36
C LYS A 125 -2.12 5.75 13.39
N PRO A 126 -2.02 6.88 12.67
CA PRO A 126 -0.89 7.13 11.78
C PRO A 126 0.43 7.15 12.56
N THR A 127 1.42 6.39 12.09
CA THR A 127 2.75 6.38 12.69
C THR A 127 3.59 7.49 12.07
N VAL A 128 4.15 8.35 12.91
CA VAL A 128 5.17 9.35 12.55
C VAL A 128 6.49 8.88 13.17
N SER A 129 7.43 8.42 12.33
CA SER A 129 8.70 7.90 12.79
C SER A 129 9.75 8.99 12.98
N HIS A 130 9.70 10.04 12.17
CA HIS A 130 10.66 11.13 12.20
C HIS A 130 9.95 12.46 12.05
N CYS A 131 10.46 13.47 12.77
CA CYS A 131 9.98 14.84 12.70
C CYS A 131 11.19 15.79 12.64
N PHE A 132 11.24 16.61 11.58
CA PHE A 132 12.31 17.59 11.35
C PHE A 132 11.74 18.98 11.25
N GLY A 133 12.51 20.01 11.63
CA GLY A 133 12.20 21.38 11.24
C GLY A 133 12.34 21.55 9.73
N LEU A 134 11.64 22.53 9.15
CA LEU A 134 11.66 22.75 7.70
C LEU A 134 13.08 23.03 7.16
N SER A 135 13.94 23.69 7.95
CA SER A 135 15.35 23.94 7.61
C SER A 135 16.17 22.67 7.39
N ARG A 136 15.73 21.53 7.96
CA ARG A 136 16.37 20.21 7.85
C ARG A 136 15.69 19.30 6.84
N PHE A 137 15.04 19.85 5.81
CA PHE A 137 14.31 19.05 4.82
C PHE A 137 15.21 18.04 4.09
N ALA A 138 16.48 18.36 3.84
CA ALA A 138 17.41 17.46 3.17
C ALA A 138 17.62 16.16 3.97
N GLU A 139 17.85 16.28 5.28
CA GLU A 139 17.97 15.11 6.17
C GLU A 139 16.68 14.27 6.20
N ALA A 140 15.52 14.94 6.22
CA ALA A 140 14.24 14.26 6.14
C ALA A 140 14.09 13.46 4.83
N MET A 141 14.54 14.01 3.71
CA MET A 141 14.55 13.30 2.41
C MET A 141 15.52 12.14 2.40
N GLU A 142 16.70 12.29 3.02
CA GLU A 142 17.66 11.17 3.14
C GLU A 142 17.06 9.97 3.86
N VAL A 143 16.33 10.16 4.95
CA VAL A 143 15.62 9.08 5.67
C VAL A 143 14.63 8.35 4.77
N VAL A 144 13.91 9.10 3.91
CA VAL A 144 12.95 8.50 2.96
C VAL A 144 13.68 7.71 1.87
N VAL A 145 14.74 8.27 1.29
CA VAL A 145 15.53 7.65 0.22
C VAL A 145 16.25 6.40 0.72
N ALA A 146 16.81 6.46 1.94
CA ALA A 146 17.45 5.33 2.61
C ALA A 146 16.44 4.23 3.03
N ARG A 147 15.14 4.52 2.95
CA ARG A 147 14.04 3.62 3.41
C ARG A 147 14.11 3.31 4.91
N ASP A 148 14.64 4.21 5.72
CA ASP A 148 14.79 4.04 7.17
C ASP A 148 13.52 4.44 7.95
N SER A 149 12.55 5.07 7.28
CA SER A 149 11.28 5.44 7.92
C SER A 149 10.37 4.24 8.18
N VAL A 150 9.72 4.24 9.34
CA VAL A 150 8.58 3.38 9.68
C VAL A 150 7.34 4.27 9.83
N GLY A 151 6.49 4.32 8.81
CA GLY A 151 5.38 5.27 8.72
C GLY A 151 5.78 6.57 8.01
N LYS A 152 5.45 7.72 8.57
CA LYS A 152 5.64 9.04 7.94
C LYS A 152 6.85 9.78 8.50
N VAL A 153 7.51 10.52 7.61
CA VAL A 153 8.47 11.58 7.95
C VAL A 153 7.75 12.91 7.81
N VAL A 154 7.80 13.73 8.83
CA VAL A 154 7.05 15.00 8.90
C VAL A 154 8.01 16.17 9.01
N LEU A 155 7.71 17.25 8.28
CA LEU A 155 8.37 18.54 8.44
C LEU A 155 7.47 19.48 9.25
N LYS A 156 8.01 20.09 10.31
CA LYS A 156 7.35 21.18 11.04
C LYS A 156 7.71 22.50 10.38
N ILE A 157 6.71 23.34 10.16
CA ILE A 157 6.87 24.66 9.54
C ILE A 157 7.21 25.70 10.60
N ASP A 158 6.63 25.54 11.80
CA ASP A 158 6.84 26.45 12.92
C ASP A 158 7.88 25.87 13.89
N GLU A 159 9.04 26.49 13.93
CA GLU A 159 10.03 26.46 15.01
C GLU A 159 10.36 27.86 15.40
#